data_f4a26137102a933d766046988811f9cf
#
_entry.id   f4a26137102a933d766046988811f9cf
#
_cell.length_a   1.000
_cell.length_b   1.000
_cell.length_c   1.000
_cell.angle_alpha   90.00
_cell.angle_beta   90.00
_cell.angle_gamma   90.00
#
_symmetry.space_group_name_H-M   'P 1'
#
loop_
_entity.id
_entity.type
_entity.pdbx_description
1 polymer ?
#
loop_
_entity_poly.entity_id
_entity_poly.type
_entity_poly.pdbx_seq_one_letter_code
_entity_poly.pdbx_strand_id
1 'polypeptide(L)'
;MDEITAIREGIEAAFERAYNEYHVKTFRFFLKRVRMHETAKELTQQTFIKLWRSRHTLSESFSLDTQIFTIAGTILIDHLRKQAS
;
A
#
# COMPACT_ATOMS: atom_id res chain seq x y z
N MET A 1 14.58 -16.65 2.06
CA MET A 1 13.18 -16.26 2.33
C MET A 1 12.81 -15.16 1.35
N ASP A 2 11.73 -15.32 0.61
CA ASP A 2 11.34 -14.28 -0.33
C ASP A 2 10.69 -13.07 0.38
N GLU A 3 10.52 -12.00 -0.36
CA GLU A 3 10.01 -10.74 0.16
C GLU A 3 8.63 -10.87 0.80
N ILE A 4 7.71 -11.55 0.14
CA ILE A 4 6.34 -11.72 0.64
C ILE A 4 6.35 -12.54 1.93
N THR A 5 7.06 -13.65 1.96
CA THR A 5 7.17 -14.49 3.15
C THR A 5 7.79 -13.72 4.31
N ALA A 6 8.85 -12.94 4.05
CA ALA A 6 9.52 -12.15 5.08
C ALA A 6 8.58 -11.12 5.70
N ILE A 7 7.80 -10.42 4.88
CA ILE A 7 6.83 -9.44 5.38
C ILE A 7 5.72 -10.15 6.17
N ARG A 8 5.22 -11.28 5.65
CA ARG A 8 4.18 -12.05 6.33
C ARG A 8 4.64 -12.54 7.71
N GLU A 9 5.91 -12.91 7.84
CA GLU A 9 6.52 -13.34 9.10
C GLU A 9 6.77 -12.16 10.06
N GLY A 10 6.54 -10.93 9.62
CA GLY A 10 6.71 -9.77 10.48
C GLY A 10 8.12 -9.23 10.56
N ILE A 11 8.97 -9.52 9.57
CA ILE A 11 10.34 -9.02 9.54
C ILE A 11 10.31 -7.54 9.12
N GLU A 12 10.58 -6.66 10.07
CA GLU A 12 10.49 -5.21 9.84
C GLU A 12 11.41 -4.72 8.72
N ALA A 13 12.63 -5.26 8.63
CA ALA A 13 13.56 -4.86 7.58
C ALA A 13 13.02 -5.17 6.18
N ALA A 14 12.29 -6.27 6.03
CA ALA A 14 11.66 -6.60 4.75
C ALA A 14 10.55 -5.63 4.40
N PHE A 15 9.75 -5.25 5.39
CA PHE A 15 8.69 -4.24 5.20
C PHE A 15 9.30 -2.89 4.83
N GLU A 16 10.36 -2.47 5.52
CA GLU A 16 11.04 -1.21 5.24
C GLU A 16 11.59 -1.17 3.81
N ARG A 17 12.17 -2.27 3.34
CA ARG A 17 12.63 -2.36 1.94
C ARG A 17 11.48 -2.20 0.96
N ALA A 18 10.34 -2.83 1.25
CA ALA A 18 9.16 -2.72 0.39
C ALA A 18 8.62 -1.28 0.39
N TYR A 19 8.60 -0.64 1.55
CA TYR A 19 8.20 0.76 1.64
C TYR A 19 9.12 1.64 0.78
N ASN A 20 10.43 1.50 0.93
CA ASN A 20 11.39 2.28 0.18
C ASN A 20 11.26 2.06 -1.34
N GLU A 21 10.96 0.85 -1.75
CA GLU A 21 10.83 0.51 -3.16
C GLU A 21 9.52 1.03 -3.78
N TYR A 22 8.42 0.95 -3.05
CA TYR A 22 7.09 1.16 -3.63
C TYR A 22 6.39 2.45 -3.24
N HIS A 23 6.86 3.17 -2.22
CA HIS A 23 6.10 4.32 -1.71
C HIS A 23 5.96 5.47 -2.72
N VAL A 24 7.00 5.74 -3.52
CA VAL A 24 6.94 6.81 -4.53
C VAL A 24 5.93 6.47 -5.62
N LYS A 25 5.96 5.24 -6.09
CA LYS A 25 5.01 4.76 -7.11
C LYS A 25 3.58 4.81 -6.60
N THR A 26 3.39 4.43 -5.33
CA THR A 26 2.08 4.48 -4.68
C THR A 26 1.60 5.92 -4.52
N PHE A 27 2.48 6.81 -4.10
CA PHE A 27 2.18 8.24 -3.99
C PHE A 27 1.72 8.81 -5.34
N ARG A 28 2.45 8.50 -6.42
CA ARG A 28 2.09 8.96 -7.77
C ARG A 28 0.72 8.43 -8.20
N PHE A 29 0.43 7.18 -7.86
CA PHE A 29 -0.88 6.58 -8.12
C PHE A 29 -1.99 7.44 -7.48
N PHE A 30 -1.86 7.80 -6.23
CA PHE A 30 -2.84 8.61 -5.54
C PHE A 30 -2.88 10.05 -6.07
N LEU A 31 -1.72 10.65 -6.29
CA LEU A 31 -1.63 12.05 -6.71
C LEU A 31 -2.37 12.30 -8.03
N LYS A 32 -2.26 11.36 -8.98
CA LYS A 32 -2.98 11.47 -10.26
C LYS A 32 -4.49 11.50 -10.07
N ARG A 33 -4.98 10.87 -9.01
CA ARG A 33 -6.42 10.67 -8.81
C ARG A 33 -7.05 11.70 -7.87
N VAL A 34 -6.35 12.07 -6.81
CA VAL A 34 -6.90 13.04 -5.85
C VAL A 34 -6.39 14.46 -6.10
N ARG A 35 -5.26 14.62 -6.81
CA ARG A 35 -4.69 15.90 -7.21
C ARG A 35 -4.38 16.85 -6.04
N MET A 36 -4.24 16.33 -4.85
CA MET A 36 -3.87 17.08 -3.66
C MET A 36 -2.70 16.37 -3.00
N HIS A 37 -1.57 17.07 -2.90
CA HIS A 37 -0.33 16.49 -2.42
C HIS A 37 -0.47 15.87 -1.02
N GLU A 38 -1.03 16.61 -0.07
CA GLU A 38 -1.18 16.13 1.30
C GLU A 38 -2.13 14.94 1.39
N THR A 39 -3.23 14.95 0.64
CA THR A 39 -4.15 13.82 0.59
C THR A 39 -3.47 12.58 0.02
N ALA A 40 -2.73 12.73 -1.09
CA ALA A 40 -2.00 11.62 -1.69
C ALA A 40 -0.98 11.02 -0.72
N LYS A 41 -0.28 11.87 0.02
CA LYS A 41 0.68 11.44 1.03
C LYS A 41 0.01 10.64 2.15
N GLU A 42 -1.13 11.13 2.63
CA GLU A 42 -1.90 10.44 3.68
C GLU A 42 -2.39 9.08 3.21
N LEU A 43 -2.96 9.00 1.99
CA LEU A 43 -3.46 7.74 1.45
C LEU A 43 -2.33 6.73 1.22
N THR A 44 -1.14 7.22 0.85
CA THR A 44 0.04 6.37 0.73
C THR A 44 0.42 5.76 2.08
N GLN A 45 0.44 6.56 3.12
CA GLN A 45 0.72 6.08 4.48
C GLN A 45 -0.30 5.05 4.92
N GLN A 46 -1.58 5.31 4.68
CA GLN A 46 -2.67 4.36 5.01
C GLN A 46 -2.49 3.03 4.29
N THR A 47 -2.03 3.07 3.04
CA THR A 47 -1.78 1.86 2.25
C THR A 47 -0.73 0.97 2.92
N PHE A 48 0.38 1.55 3.34
CA PHE A 48 1.45 0.77 3.96
C PHE A 48 1.11 0.34 5.39
N ILE A 49 0.35 1.13 6.12
CA ILE A 49 -0.17 0.71 7.43
C ILE A 49 -1.07 -0.51 7.26
N LYS A 50 -1.95 -0.48 6.28
CA LYS A 50 -2.84 -1.61 6.01
C LYS A 50 -2.07 -2.84 5.54
N LEU A 51 -1.06 -2.65 4.68
CA LEU A 51 -0.19 -3.74 4.25
C LEU A 51 0.40 -4.47 5.47
N TRP A 52 0.95 -3.72 6.41
CA TRP A 52 1.56 -4.29 7.60
C TRP A 52 0.53 -4.99 8.49
N ARG A 53 -0.59 -4.34 8.75
CA ARG A 53 -1.63 -4.90 9.61
C ARG A 53 -2.25 -6.17 9.06
N SER A 54 -2.40 -6.24 7.74
CA SER A 54 -3.00 -7.39 7.07
C SER A 54 -1.96 -8.30 6.41
N ARG A 55 -0.70 -8.21 6.82
CA ARG A 55 0.41 -8.93 6.17
C ARG A 55 0.21 -10.45 6.12
N HIS A 56 -0.50 -11.00 7.09
CA HIS A 56 -0.78 -12.43 7.13
C HIS A 56 -1.68 -12.90 5.97
N THR A 57 -2.35 -11.98 5.28
CA THR A 57 -3.19 -12.32 4.11
C THR A 57 -2.41 -12.27 2.81
N LEU A 58 -1.13 -11.86 2.83
CA LEU A 58 -0.33 -11.81 1.61
C LEU A 58 -0.17 -13.20 1.01
N SER A 59 -0.32 -13.27 -0.31
CA SER A 59 -0.24 -14.50 -1.09
C SER A 59 1.06 -14.56 -1.88
N GLU A 60 1.65 -15.75 -1.97
CA GLU A 60 2.81 -15.98 -2.83
C GLU A 60 2.41 -16.13 -4.30
N SER A 61 1.11 -16.22 -4.58
CA SER A 61 0.60 -16.36 -5.94
C SER A 61 0.62 -15.09 -6.76
N PHE A 62 0.81 -13.92 -6.11
CA PHE A 62 0.82 -12.63 -6.77
C PHE A 62 2.07 -11.85 -6.36
N SER A 63 2.54 -10.98 -7.26
CA SER A 63 3.67 -10.11 -6.93
C SER A 63 3.29 -9.13 -5.81
N LEU A 64 4.29 -8.66 -5.08
CA LEU A 64 4.05 -7.74 -3.97
C LEU A 64 3.43 -6.43 -4.44
N ASP A 65 3.91 -5.88 -5.57
CA ASP A 65 3.35 -4.63 -6.08
C ASP A 65 1.89 -4.77 -6.48
N THR A 66 1.49 -5.91 -7.06
CA THR A 66 0.09 -6.19 -7.36
C THR A 66 -0.76 -6.12 -6.09
N GLN A 67 -0.27 -6.71 -5.02
CA GLN A 67 -0.99 -6.74 -3.76
C GLN A 67 -1.04 -5.36 -3.10
N ILE A 68 0.06 -4.60 -3.17
CA ILE A 68 0.08 -3.22 -2.67
C ILE A 68 -0.94 -2.36 -3.42
N PHE A 69 -0.99 -2.46 -4.76
CA PHE A 69 -1.93 -1.67 -5.54
C PHE A 69 -3.37 -2.11 -5.39
N THR A 70 -3.61 -3.37 -5.04
CA THR A 70 -4.95 -3.82 -4.67
C THR A 70 -5.41 -3.11 -3.38
N ILE A 71 -4.53 -3.01 -2.40
CA ILE A 71 -4.81 -2.28 -1.15
C ILE A 71 -5.03 -0.79 -1.45
N ALA A 72 -4.14 -0.19 -2.25
CA ALA A 72 -4.23 1.22 -2.62
C ALA A 72 -5.57 1.52 -3.31
N GLY A 73 -6.00 0.64 -4.22
CA GLY A 73 -7.29 0.79 -4.90
C GLY A 73 -8.47 0.79 -3.93
N THR A 74 -8.46 -0.09 -2.95
CA THR A 74 -9.49 -0.15 -1.92
C THR A 74 -9.51 1.14 -1.09
N ILE A 75 -8.34 1.62 -0.70
CA ILE A 75 -8.20 2.86 0.07
C ILE A 75 -8.72 4.06 -0.74
N LEU A 76 -8.39 4.10 -2.03
CA LEU A 76 -8.88 5.15 -2.92
C LEU A 76 -10.40 5.15 -3.02
N ILE A 77 -11.00 3.99 -3.23
CA ILE A 77 -12.45 3.87 -3.33
C ILE A 77 -13.12 4.36 -2.04
N ASP A 78 -12.60 3.95 -0.89
CA ASP A 78 -13.13 4.39 0.40
C ASP A 78 -13.02 5.90 0.57
N HIS A 79 -11.89 6.48 0.15
CA HIS A 79 -11.69 7.93 0.20
C HIS A 79 -12.72 8.65 -0.67
N LEU A 80 -12.92 8.18 -1.91
CA LEU A 80 -13.85 8.80 -2.84
C LEU A 80 -15.30 8.71 -2.33
N ARG A 81 -15.66 7.59 -1.71
CA ARG A 81 -16.98 7.43 -1.10
C ARG A 81 -17.23 8.46 0.01
N LYS A 82 -16.23 8.68 0.86
CA LYS A 82 -16.30 9.67 1.93
C LYS A 82 -16.43 11.08 1.38
N GLN A 83 -15.78 11.38 0.27
CA GLN A 83 -15.86 12.68 -0.38
C GLN A 83 -17.24 12.92 -1.01
N ALA A 84 -17.91 11.86 -1.46
CA ALA A 84 -19.19 11.94 -2.13
C ALA A 84 -20.38 12.03 -1.18
N SER A 85 -20.20 11.69 0.10
CA SER A 85 -21.29 11.65 1.07
C SER A 85 -21.50 12.98 1.82
#